data_deedad70cb23415b909a6316ca268bef
#
_entry.id   deedad70cb23415b909a6316ca268bef
#
_cell.length_a   1.000
_cell.length_b   1.000
_cell.length_c   1.000
_cell.angle_alpha   90.00
_cell.angle_beta   90.00
_cell.angle_gamma   90.00
#
_symmetry.space_group_name_H-M   'P 1'
#
loop_
_entity.id
_entity.type
_entity.pdbx_description
1 polymer ?
#
loop_
_entity_poly.entity_id
_entity_poly.type
_entity_poly.pdbx_seq_one_letter_code
_entity_poly.pdbx_strand_id
1 'polypeptide(L)'
;MMLASCGETSMKVETLDTAVNEALMVGREDSLHVVISLEYPVANISDEARKAICDSISMIAFGQDYAGLDLKEAAGKWSADYVRIYHNECEEALKLYEGNGDIPMSSVLNRERYKTGYFTETHKNIASYTYEEYFYEGGAHGSTVETALNFDLKSGKMITEAEFFKPGYEEK
;
A
#
# COMPACT_ATOMS: atom_id res chain seq x y z
N MET A 1 -46.63 -5.63 -17.47
CA MET A 1 -45.87 -6.16 -16.35
C MET A 1 -44.41 -5.83 -16.60
N MET A 2 -43.90 -4.69 -16.03
CA MET A 2 -42.52 -4.28 -16.20
C MET A 2 -41.66 -5.07 -15.19
N LEU A 3 -40.79 -5.91 -15.68
CA LEU A 3 -39.76 -6.55 -14.88
C LEU A 3 -38.72 -5.44 -14.57
N ALA A 4 -38.75 -4.93 -13.35
CA ALA A 4 -37.66 -4.10 -12.85
C ALA A 4 -36.43 -5.02 -12.69
N SER A 5 -35.49 -4.93 -13.61
CA SER A 5 -34.15 -5.44 -13.42
C SER A 5 -33.55 -4.67 -12.24
N CYS A 6 -33.48 -5.32 -11.07
CA CYS A 6 -32.65 -4.85 -9.97
C CYS A 6 -31.21 -5.07 -10.42
N GLY A 7 -30.62 -4.08 -11.11
CA GLY A 7 -29.19 -4.04 -11.31
C GLY A 7 -28.54 -3.86 -9.94
N GLU A 8 -27.83 -4.89 -9.46
CA GLU A 8 -26.92 -4.72 -8.33
C GLU A 8 -25.92 -3.61 -8.70
N THR A 9 -26.06 -2.48 -8.04
CA THR A 9 -25.08 -1.39 -8.19
C THR A 9 -23.78 -1.85 -7.55
N SER A 10 -22.81 -2.20 -8.39
CA SER A 10 -21.48 -2.60 -7.93
C SER A 10 -20.86 -1.47 -7.08
N MET A 11 -20.05 -1.84 -6.09
CA MET A 11 -19.22 -0.90 -5.33
C MET A 11 -18.45 0.00 -6.31
N LYS A 12 -18.50 1.32 -6.05
CA LYS A 12 -17.73 2.29 -6.83
C LYS A 12 -16.39 2.55 -6.15
N VAL A 13 -15.32 2.53 -6.91
CA VAL A 13 -13.95 2.78 -6.44
C VAL A 13 -13.35 4.02 -7.10
N GLU A 14 -12.40 4.63 -6.42
CA GLU A 14 -11.49 5.64 -6.95
C GLU A 14 -10.06 5.23 -6.60
N THR A 15 -9.07 5.82 -7.27
CA THR A 15 -7.66 5.57 -7.02
C THR A 15 -7.02 6.79 -6.34
N LEU A 16 -6.30 6.56 -5.26
CA LEU A 16 -5.37 7.51 -4.67
C LEU A 16 -4.02 7.33 -5.36
N ASP A 17 -3.63 8.28 -6.19
CA ASP A 17 -2.32 8.32 -6.83
C ASP A 17 -1.48 9.44 -6.25
N THR A 18 -0.26 9.12 -5.81
CA THR A 18 0.73 10.10 -5.37
C THR A 18 2.14 9.60 -5.64
N ALA A 19 3.07 10.52 -5.87
CA ALA A 19 4.49 10.20 -6.07
C ALA A 19 5.37 11.23 -5.38
N VAL A 20 6.50 10.77 -4.88
CA VAL A 20 7.57 11.61 -4.33
C VAL A 20 8.88 11.24 -5.02
N ASN A 21 9.59 12.25 -5.49
CA ASN A 21 10.96 12.14 -5.99
C ASN A 21 11.81 13.10 -5.15
N GLU A 22 12.66 12.55 -4.33
CA GLU A 22 13.49 13.33 -3.39
C GLU A 22 14.96 13.07 -3.67
N ALA A 23 15.69 14.13 -4.00
CA ALA A 23 17.15 14.05 -4.14
C ALA A 23 17.81 14.04 -2.76
N LEU A 24 18.82 13.19 -2.57
CA LEU A 24 19.54 13.13 -1.29
C LEU A 24 20.18 14.47 -0.94
N MET A 25 20.86 15.07 -1.91
CA MET A 25 21.42 16.42 -1.79
C MET A 25 21.71 17.03 -3.15
N VAL A 26 21.85 18.36 -3.18
CA VAL A 26 22.11 19.10 -4.42
C VAL A 26 23.43 18.63 -5.05
N GLY A 27 23.39 18.32 -6.34
CA GLY A 27 24.56 17.90 -7.14
C GLY A 27 24.88 16.41 -7.08
N ARG A 28 24.05 15.59 -6.42
CA ARG A 28 24.11 14.13 -6.48
C ARG A 28 22.93 13.59 -7.32
N GLU A 29 23.15 12.44 -7.93
CA GLU A 29 22.12 11.71 -8.69
C GLU A 29 21.34 10.72 -7.80
N ASP A 30 21.83 10.46 -6.58
CA ASP A 30 21.19 9.54 -5.64
C ASP A 30 19.84 10.11 -5.16
N SER A 31 18.81 9.30 -5.17
CA SER A 31 17.45 9.74 -4.90
C SER A 31 16.57 8.66 -4.28
N LEU A 32 15.52 9.11 -3.63
CA LEU A 32 14.37 8.32 -3.23
C LEU A 32 13.26 8.49 -4.27
N HIS A 33 12.69 7.39 -4.71
CA HIS A 33 11.50 7.36 -5.55
C HIS A 33 10.37 6.58 -4.86
N VAL A 34 9.25 7.25 -4.58
CA VAL A 34 8.06 6.65 -3.97
C VAL A 34 6.89 6.82 -4.91
N VAL A 35 6.13 5.74 -5.16
CA VAL A 35 4.84 5.78 -5.85
C VAL A 35 3.81 5.04 -5.00
N ILE A 36 2.65 5.65 -4.82
CA ILE A 36 1.51 5.05 -4.13
C ILE A 36 0.32 5.14 -5.08
N SER A 37 -0.29 3.99 -5.38
CA SER A 37 -1.48 3.88 -6.23
C SER A 37 -2.44 2.88 -5.57
N LEU A 38 -3.45 3.38 -4.86
CA LEU A 38 -4.37 2.56 -4.08
C LEU A 38 -5.82 2.82 -4.49
N GLU A 39 -6.50 1.79 -4.99
CA GLU A 39 -7.95 1.82 -5.13
C GLU A 39 -8.64 1.76 -3.77
N TYR A 40 -9.72 2.52 -3.61
CA TYR A 40 -10.53 2.52 -2.40
C TYR A 40 -12.01 2.76 -2.73
N PRO A 41 -12.94 2.24 -1.91
CA PRO A 41 -14.37 2.40 -2.17
C PRO A 41 -14.83 3.84 -1.85
N VAL A 42 -15.70 4.39 -2.71
CA VAL A 42 -16.27 5.73 -2.54
C VAL A 42 -17.79 5.76 -2.50
N ALA A 43 -18.48 4.78 -3.09
CA ALA A 43 -19.93 4.73 -3.12
C ALA A 43 -20.50 3.32 -3.30
N ASN A 44 -21.83 3.19 -3.17
CA ASN A 44 -22.62 1.99 -3.35
C ASN A 44 -22.40 0.89 -2.29
N ILE A 45 -21.81 1.25 -1.16
CA ILE A 45 -21.78 0.48 0.10
C ILE A 45 -22.10 1.43 1.27
N SER A 46 -22.35 0.90 2.47
CA SER A 46 -22.61 1.74 3.64
C SER A 46 -21.37 2.56 4.03
N ASP A 47 -21.57 3.69 4.71
CA ASP A 47 -20.45 4.53 5.18
C ASP A 47 -19.56 3.78 6.18
N GLU A 48 -20.17 2.94 7.03
CA GLU A 48 -19.45 2.10 7.98
C GLU A 48 -18.57 1.06 7.27
N ALA A 49 -19.11 0.38 6.25
CA ALA A 49 -18.34 -0.60 5.48
C ALA A 49 -17.22 0.07 4.69
N ARG A 50 -17.51 1.21 4.07
CA ARG A 50 -16.51 2.01 3.36
C ARG A 50 -15.36 2.40 4.27
N LYS A 51 -15.67 2.95 5.45
CA LYS A 51 -14.66 3.33 6.43
C LYS A 51 -13.81 2.14 6.86
N ALA A 52 -14.41 1.00 7.19
CA ALA A 52 -13.70 -0.19 7.63
C ALA A 52 -12.75 -0.75 6.56
N ILE A 53 -13.16 -0.73 5.29
CA ILE A 53 -12.29 -1.13 4.17
C ILE A 53 -11.13 -0.14 4.01
N CYS A 54 -11.40 1.17 4.00
CA CYS A 54 -10.35 2.20 3.91
C CYS A 54 -9.36 2.12 5.09
N ASP A 55 -9.83 1.89 6.30
CA ASP A 55 -8.99 1.70 7.49
C ASP A 55 -8.08 0.46 7.32
N SER A 56 -8.60 -0.63 6.75
CA SER A 56 -7.82 -1.85 6.50
C SER A 56 -6.78 -1.65 5.40
N ILE A 57 -7.12 -0.95 4.31
CA ILE A 57 -6.18 -0.58 3.25
C ILE A 57 -5.09 0.33 3.81
N SER A 58 -5.46 1.35 4.60
CA SER A 58 -4.49 2.24 5.25
C SER A 58 -3.54 1.49 6.18
N MET A 59 -4.08 0.55 6.97
CA MET A 59 -3.30 -0.28 7.89
C MET A 59 -2.26 -1.12 7.18
N ILE A 60 -2.63 -1.79 6.07
CA ILE A 60 -1.67 -2.64 5.33
C ILE A 60 -0.65 -1.80 4.57
N ALA A 61 -1.08 -0.66 4.01
CA ALA A 61 -0.20 0.18 3.22
C ALA A 61 0.77 1.03 4.06
N PHE A 62 0.33 1.52 5.22
CA PHE A 62 1.08 2.52 5.99
C PHE A 62 1.40 2.09 7.42
N GLY A 63 0.70 1.10 7.96
CA GLY A 63 0.92 0.58 9.31
C GLY A 63 0.12 1.30 10.41
N GLN A 64 0.31 0.80 11.63
CA GLN A 64 -0.46 1.21 12.82
C GLN A 64 -0.27 2.68 13.19
N ASP A 65 0.88 3.26 12.91
CA ASP A 65 1.21 4.64 13.29
C ASP A 65 0.36 5.69 12.56
N TYR A 66 -0.30 5.28 11.48
CA TYR A 66 -1.18 6.13 10.66
C TYR A 66 -2.66 5.76 10.81
N ALA A 67 -2.99 4.89 11.78
CA ALA A 67 -4.35 4.47 12.03
C ALA A 67 -5.26 5.64 12.44
N GLY A 68 -6.48 5.65 11.92
CA GLY A 68 -7.49 6.68 12.22
C GLY A 68 -7.38 7.94 11.36
N LEU A 69 -6.35 8.07 10.52
CA LEU A 69 -6.27 9.10 9.48
C LEU A 69 -7.09 8.66 8.26
N ASP A 70 -7.59 9.60 7.48
CA ASP A 70 -8.10 9.24 6.15
C ASP A 70 -6.96 8.77 5.23
N LEU A 71 -7.30 7.99 4.18
CA LEU A 71 -6.32 7.33 3.34
C LEU A 71 -5.33 8.32 2.68
N LYS A 72 -5.80 9.50 2.28
CA LYS A 72 -4.97 10.53 1.64
C LYS A 72 -4.04 11.21 2.65
N GLU A 73 -4.55 11.48 3.84
CA GLU A 73 -3.77 12.05 4.94
C GLU A 73 -2.70 11.07 5.41
N ALA A 74 -3.06 9.78 5.56
CA ALA A 74 -2.13 8.71 5.90
C ALA A 74 -1.01 8.57 4.87
N ALA A 75 -1.32 8.57 3.57
CA ALA A 75 -0.35 8.51 2.49
C ALA A 75 0.61 9.71 2.51
N GLY A 76 0.09 10.93 2.68
CA GLY A 76 0.91 12.13 2.74
C GLY A 76 1.86 12.14 3.93
N LYS A 77 1.36 11.78 5.12
CA LYS A 77 2.17 11.74 6.34
C LYS A 77 3.21 10.63 6.28
N TRP A 78 2.83 9.42 5.84
CA TRP A 78 3.76 8.31 5.65
C TRP A 78 4.88 8.68 4.68
N SER A 79 4.56 9.31 3.54
CA SER A 79 5.55 9.74 2.55
C SER A 79 6.54 10.76 3.14
N ALA A 80 6.04 11.73 3.91
CA ALA A 80 6.90 12.73 4.56
C ALA A 80 7.84 12.10 5.61
N ASP A 81 7.32 11.15 6.40
CA ASP A 81 8.12 10.42 7.38
C ASP A 81 9.17 9.53 6.70
N TYR A 82 8.81 8.90 5.57
CA TYR A 82 9.72 8.05 4.81
C TYR A 82 10.85 8.86 4.15
N VAL A 83 10.55 10.06 3.62
CA VAL A 83 11.59 11.01 3.15
C VAL A 83 12.57 11.37 4.26
N ARG A 84 12.06 11.66 5.46
CA ARG A 84 12.92 11.99 6.61
C ARG A 84 13.81 10.80 7.02
N ILE A 85 13.26 9.58 7.01
CA ILE A 85 14.03 8.35 7.28
C ILE A 85 15.12 8.18 6.23
N TYR A 86 14.79 8.33 4.95
CA TYR A 86 15.73 8.25 3.83
C TYR A 86 16.93 9.19 4.01
N HIS A 87 16.70 10.48 4.31
CA HIS A 87 17.78 11.43 4.55
C HIS A 87 18.67 11.00 5.72
N ASN A 88 18.08 10.65 6.86
CA ASN A 88 18.84 10.26 8.05
C ASN A 88 19.74 9.04 7.79
N GLU A 89 19.20 7.98 7.20
CA GLU A 89 19.94 6.74 6.94
C GLU A 89 21.03 6.94 5.88
N CYS A 90 20.74 7.70 4.82
CA CYS A 90 21.73 7.97 3.78
C CYS A 90 22.84 8.90 4.26
N GLU A 91 22.55 9.88 5.12
CA GLU A 91 23.60 10.71 5.75
C GLU A 91 24.51 9.88 6.67
N GLU A 92 23.97 8.93 7.41
CA GLU A 92 24.76 8.00 8.22
C GLU A 92 25.62 7.08 7.34
N ALA A 93 25.04 6.54 6.26
CA ALA A 93 25.78 5.71 5.30
C ALA A 93 26.94 6.48 4.64
N LEU A 94 26.71 7.73 4.24
CA LEU A 94 27.77 8.59 3.71
C LEU A 94 28.94 8.74 4.69
N LYS A 95 28.67 8.98 5.97
CA LYS A 95 29.71 9.11 7.00
C LYS A 95 30.51 7.81 7.21
N LEU A 96 29.81 6.65 7.12
CA LEU A 96 30.45 5.33 7.31
C LEU A 96 31.33 4.92 6.12
N TYR A 97 30.93 5.26 4.90
CA TYR A 97 31.59 4.81 3.68
C TYR A 97 32.45 5.88 3.00
N GLU A 98 32.52 7.08 3.57
CA GLU A 98 33.35 8.17 3.05
C GLU A 98 34.84 7.75 3.03
N GLY A 99 35.40 7.65 1.83
CA GLY A 99 36.78 7.18 1.63
C GLY A 99 36.93 5.66 1.36
N ASN A 100 35.87 4.88 1.38
CA ASN A 100 35.89 3.47 1.01
C ASN A 100 35.50 3.30 -0.47
N GLY A 101 36.48 3.38 -1.37
CA GLY A 101 36.26 3.38 -2.84
C GLY A 101 35.77 2.09 -3.46
N ASP A 102 35.62 1.00 -2.66
CA ASP A 102 35.26 -0.33 -3.17
C ASP A 102 33.72 -0.55 -3.29
N ILE A 103 32.90 0.35 -2.71
CA ILE A 103 31.44 0.25 -2.72
C ILE A 103 30.86 1.35 -3.61
N PRO A 104 30.10 1.00 -4.67
CA PRO A 104 29.37 2.00 -5.44
C PRO A 104 28.32 2.66 -4.56
N MET A 105 28.52 3.94 -4.20
CA MET A 105 27.60 4.65 -3.29
C MET A 105 26.18 4.71 -3.80
N SER A 106 25.95 4.73 -5.13
CA SER A 106 24.61 4.67 -5.72
C SER A 106 23.84 3.39 -5.34
N SER A 107 24.54 2.27 -5.15
CA SER A 107 23.91 1.02 -4.70
C SER A 107 23.53 1.01 -3.20
N VAL A 108 23.90 2.02 -2.46
CA VAL A 108 23.58 2.18 -1.04
C VAL A 108 22.58 3.31 -0.81
N LEU A 109 22.66 4.36 -1.64
CA LEU A 109 21.93 5.61 -1.43
C LEU A 109 20.64 5.74 -2.22
N ASN A 110 20.46 4.96 -3.31
CA ASN A 110 19.19 4.95 -4.04
C ASN A 110 18.16 4.10 -3.33
N ARG A 111 16.94 4.61 -3.26
CA ARG A 111 15.79 3.93 -2.65
C ARG A 111 14.57 4.02 -3.55
N GLU A 112 13.82 2.94 -3.62
CA GLU A 112 12.53 2.89 -4.31
C GLU A 112 11.48 2.24 -3.43
N ARG A 113 10.25 2.76 -3.46
CA ARG A 113 9.12 2.20 -2.76
C ARG A 113 7.85 2.38 -3.59
N TYR A 114 7.30 1.26 -4.07
CA TYR A 114 6.05 1.26 -4.82
C TYR A 114 4.99 0.51 -4.02
N LYS A 115 3.87 1.17 -3.76
CA LYS A 115 2.71 0.62 -3.06
C LYS A 115 1.53 0.64 -4.01
N THR A 116 1.06 -0.53 -4.43
CA THR A 116 -0.06 -0.67 -5.35
C THR A 116 -1.15 -1.49 -4.70
N GLY A 117 -2.40 -1.03 -4.80
CA GLY A 117 -3.53 -1.77 -4.27
C GLY A 117 -4.74 -1.63 -5.17
N TYR A 118 -5.40 -2.74 -5.49
CA TYR A 118 -6.52 -2.75 -6.43
C TYR A 118 -7.52 -3.87 -6.15
N PHE A 119 -8.78 -3.62 -6.48
CA PHE A 119 -9.82 -4.63 -6.41
C PHE A 119 -9.75 -5.55 -7.63
N THR A 120 -9.59 -6.85 -7.41
CA THR A 120 -9.48 -7.85 -8.47
C THR A 120 -10.81 -8.42 -8.88
N GLU A 121 -11.70 -8.66 -7.90
CA GLU A 121 -13.00 -9.25 -8.13
C GLU A 121 -14.00 -8.77 -7.08
N THR A 122 -15.27 -8.66 -7.50
CA THR A 122 -16.40 -8.49 -6.60
C THR A 122 -17.45 -9.55 -6.94
N HIS A 123 -17.72 -10.43 -6.00
CA HIS A 123 -18.75 -11.46 -6.16
C HIS A 123 -19.74 -11.42 -5.00
N LYS A 124 -21.02 -11.18 -5.30
CA LYS A 124 -22.07 -10.99 -4.30
C LYS A 124 -21.72 -9.88 -3.30
N ASN A 125 -21.43 -10.27 -2.05
CA ASN A 125 -21.07 -9.34 -0.96
C ASN A 125 -19.59 -9.42 -0.58
N ILE A 126 -18.74 -9.99 -1.42
CA ILE A 126 -17.31 -10.13 -1.18
C ILE A 126 -16.55 -9.34 -2.23
N ALA A 127 -15.63 -8.52 -1.81
CA ALA A 127 -14.65 -7.87 -2.69
C ALA A 127 -13.25 -8.38 -2.36
N SER A 128 -12.56 -8.86 -3.40
CA SER A 128 -11.16 -9.27 -3.30
C SER A 128 -10.25 -8.10 -3.67
N TYR A 129 -9.22 -7.88 -2.86
CA TYR A 129 -8.26 -6.80 -3.01
C TYR A 129 -6.84 -7.35 -2.96
N THR A 130 -6.00 -6.94 -3.89
CA THR A 130 -4.57 -7.27 -3.90
C THR A 130 -3.79 -6.02 -3.51
N TYR A 131 -2.91 -6.16 -2.55
CA TYR A 131 -1.92 -5.15 -2.20
C TYR A 131 -0.54 -5.68 -2.53
N GLU A 132 0.24 -4.91 -3.28
CA GLU A 132 1.62 -5.21 -3.65
C GLU A 132 2.53 -4.07 -3.17
N GLU A 133 3.64 -4.42 -2.57
CA GLU A 133 4.68 -3.50 -2.19
C GLU A 133 6.02 -3.96 -2.75
N TYR A 134 6.58 -3.18 -3.67
CA TYR A 134 7.97 -3.30 -4.09
C TYR A 134 8.82 -2.32 -3.30
N PHE A 135 9.99 -2.75 -2.89
CA PHE A 135 10.98 -1.90 -2.25
C PHE A 135 12.40 -2.25 -2.65
N TYR A 136 13.19 -1.22 -2.86
CA TYR A 136 14.64 -1.27 -3.00
C TYR A 136 15.25 -0.31 -1.99
N GLU A 137 16.05 -0.84 -1.07
CA GLU A 137 16.70 -0.08 0.01
C GLU A 137 18.22 -0.13 -0.10
N GLY A 138 18.71 -0.18 -1.33
CA GLY A 138 20.10 -0.42 -1.64
C GLY A 138 20.42 -1.91 -1.80
N GLY A 139 21.63 -2.21 -2.29
CA GLY A 139 22.09 -3.57 -2.52
C GLY A 139 21.96 -4.04 -3.97
N ALA A 140 21.85 -5.36 -4.16
CA ALA A 140 21.90 -5.98 -5.49
C ALA A 140 20.54 -5.97 -6.22
N HIS A 141 19.42 -6.04 -5.51
CA HIS A 141 18.07 -6.08 -6.08
C HIS A 141 17.02 -5.67 -5.06
N GLY A 142 15.84 -5.26 -5.54
CA GLY A 142 14.67 -5.01 -4.72
C GLY A 142 13.91 -6.30 -4.36
N SER A 143 12.87 -6.14 -3.56
CA SER A 143 11.96 -7.21 -3.14
C SER A 143 10.52 -6.78 -3.35
N THR A 144 9.64 -7.76 -3.60
CA THR A 144 8.20 -7.55 -3.70
C THR A 144 7.49 -8.42 -2.67
N VAL A 145 6.49 -7.83 -1.99
CA VAL A 145 5.57 -8.53 -1.11
C VAL A 145 4.16 -8.32 -1.67
N GLU A 146 3.40 -9.40 -1.80
CA GLU A 146 1.99 -9.36 -2.20
C GLU A 146 1.11 -9.88 -1.06
N THR A 147 -0.03 -9.23 -0.83
CA THR A 147 -1.01 -9.62 0.15
C THR A 147 -2.41 -9.57 -0.46
N ALA A 148 -3.13 -10.68 -0.38
CA ALA A 148 -4.53 -10.75 -0.78
C ALA A 148 -5.45 -10.53 0.42
N LEU A 149 -6.46 -9.68 0.25
CA LEU A 149 -7.49 -9.38 1.24
C LEU A 149 -8.87 -9.69 0.64
N ASN A 150 -9.79 -10.15 1.48
CA ASN A 150 -11.18 -10.29 1.10
C ASN A 150 -12.04 -9.53 2.10
N PHE A 151 -12.97 -8.72 1.60
CA PHE A 151 -13.83 -7.87 2.42
C PHE A 151 -15.29 -8.31 2.29
N ASP A 152 -16.01 -8.43 3.40
CA ASP A 152 -17.45 -8.46 3.41
C ASP A 152 -18.01 -7.05 3.15
N LEU A 153 -18.69 -6.84 2.04
CA LEU A 153 -19.18 -5.51 1.61
C LEU A 153 -20.32 -4.96 2.47
N LYS A 154 -20.95 -5.78 3.33
CA LYS A 154 -21.99 -5.30 4.25
C LYS A 154 -21.40 -4.68 5.50
N SER A 155 -20.33 -5.28 6.03
CA SER A 155 -19.69 -4.84 7.27
C SER A 155 -18.37 -4.10 7.04
N GLY A 156 -17.75 -4.26 5.86
CA GLY A 156 -16.41 -3.77 5.55
C GLY A 156 -15.28 -4.56 6.22
N LYS A 157 -15.58 -5.62 6.97
CA LYS A 157 -14.57 -6.39 7.68
C LYS A 157 -13.80 -7.31 6.73
N MET A 158 -12.51 -7.47 7.01
CA MET A 158 -11.72 -8.52 6.39
C MET A 158 -12.27 -9.89 6.78
N ILE A 159 -12.39 -10.76 5.78
CA ILE A 159 -12.77 -12.17 5.94
C ILE A 159 -11.47 -12.94 6.20
N THR A 160 -11.38 -13.57 7.34
CA THR A 160 -10.23 -14.41 7.70
C THR A 160 -10.29 -15.76 6.98
N GLU A 161 -9.15 -16.46 6.87
CA GLU A 161 -9.10 -17.81 6.32
C GLU A 161 -10.06 -18.77 7.05
N ALA A 162 -10.12 -18.66 8.38
CA ALA A 162 -11.02 -19.49 9.21
C ALA A 162 -12.52 -19.25 8.93
N GLU A 163 -12.90 -18.06 8.43
CA GLU A 163 -14.26 -17.74 8.02
C GLU A 163 -14.52 -18.17 6.57
N PHE A 164 -13.48 -18.24 5.75
CA PHE A 164 -13.57 -18.59 4.33
C PHE A 164 -13.58 -20.09 4.09
N PHE A 165 -12.77 -20.84 4.83
CA PHE A 165 -12.60 -22.29 4.67
C PHE A 165 -13.32 -23.07 5.76
N LYS A 166 -13.68 -24.33 5.43
CA LYS A 166 -14.25 -25.25 6.42
C LYS A 166 -13.16 -25.67 7.43
N PRO A 167 -13.55 -25.92 8.71
CA PRO A 167 -12.60 -26.47 9.70
C PRO A 167 -11.84 -27.70 9.17
N GLY A 168 -10.53 -27.75 9.38
CA GLY A 168 -9.67 -28.83 8.92
C GLY A 168 -9.18 -28.73 7.47
N TYR A 169 -9.33 -27.59 6.81
CA TYR A 169 -8.79 -27.38 5.46
C TYR A 169 -7.24 -27.43 5.43
N GLU A 170 -6.60 -27.09 6.53
CA GLU A 170 -5.13 -27.09 6.70
C GLU A 170 -4.53 -28.52 6.72
N GLU A 171 -5.36 -29.56 6.94
CA GLU A 171 -4.92 -30.95 7.08
C GLU A 171 -4.88 -31.72 5.73
N LYS A 172 -5.02 -31.03 4.63
CA LYS A 172 -5.00 -31.60 3.26
C LYS A 172 -3.78 -31.06 2.50
#